data_1f04b9c36ab3ab9aeca6a0ae4299f904
#
_entry.id   1f04b9c36ab3ab9aeca6a0ae4299f904
#
_cell.length_a   1.000
_cell.length_b   1.000
_cell.length_c   1.000
_cell.angle_alpha   90.00
_cell.angle_beta   90.00
_cell.angle_gamma   90.00
#
_symmetry.space_group_name_H-M   'P 1'
#
loop_
_entity.id
_entity.type
_entity.pdbx_description
1 polymer ?
#
loop_
_entity_poly.entity_id
_entity_poly.type
_entity_poly.pdbx_seq_one_letter_code
_entity_poly.pdbx_strand_id
1 'polypeptide(L)'
;MIEFYRPYMEELGFRQQLLADGETMSFDPRGTIDFPEKKWAEWYRRWLEPEGGERFYRYIRDSCSGELVGEAAWYFDDVRNIYICSIITAAARRGRGYGGEALELLCREARAMGISEIYDDIAPGNRSVGLFLRHGFAVVSSDDVAVLVKRQL
;
A
#
# COMPACT_ATOMS: atom_id res chain seq x y z
N MET A 1 -13.93 9.21 -5.56
CA MET A 1 -12.69 9.52 -6.30
C MET A 1 -11.57 9.83 -5.33
N ILE A 2 -10.39 9.35 -5.61
CA ILE A 2 -9.22 9.54 -4.74
C ILE A 2 -8.10 10.25 -5.48
N GLU A 3 -7.16 10.76 -4.70
CA GLU A 3 -5.87 11.24 -5.19
C GLU A 3 -4.78 10.76 -4.26
N PHE A 4 -3.55 10.70 -4.76
CA PHE A 4 -2.39 10.43 -3.92
C PHE A 4 -1.85 11.74 -3.37
N TYR A 5 -1.54 11.70 -2.08
CA TYR A 5 -1.01 12.85 -1.35
C TYR A 5 0.35 12.48 -0.74
N ARG A 6 1.36 13.27 -1.08
CA ARG A 6 2.69 13.10 -0.49
C ARG A 6 2.73 13.82 0.86
N PRO A 7 2.81 13.10 1.99
CA PRO A 7 2.80 13.75 3.30
C PRO A 7 4.10 14.49 3.58
N TYR A 8 4.02 15.55 4.37
CA TYR A 8 5.16 16.10 5.09
C TYR A 8 5.44 15.24 6.32
N MET A 9 6.65 15.35 6.87
CA MET A 9 7.03 14.57 8.06
C MET A 9 6.08 14.83 9.24
N GLU A 10 5.64 16.07 9.41
CA GLU A 10 4.73 16.47 10.49
C GLU A 10 3.35 15.81 10.37
N GLU A 11 3.03 15.27 9.22
CA GLU A 11 1.74 14.64 8.95
C GLU A 11 1.73 13.13 9.15
N LEU A 12 2.83 12.54 9.61
CA LEU A 12 2.93 11.09 9.80
C LEU A 12 2.08 10.55 10.97
N GLY A 13 1.43 11.42 11.71
CA GLY A 13 0.45 11.02 12.72
C GLY A 13 -0.70 10.19 12.15
N PHE A 14 -1.12 10.45 10.91
CA PHE A 14 -2.13 9.62 10.27
C PHE A 14 -1.63 8.17 10.08
N ARG A 15 -0.39 8.00 9.59
CA ARG A 15 0.20 6.67 9.45
C ARG A 15 0.32 5.98 10.80
N GLN A 16 0.74 6.69 11.83
CA GLN A 16 0.82 6.14 13.18
C GLN A 16 -0.53 5.59 13.65
N GLN A 17 -1.60 6.35 13.46
CA GLN A 17 -2.96 5.93 13.84
C GLN A 17 -3.44 4.76 12.99
N LEU A 18 -3.19 4.80 11.68
CA LEU A 18 -3.59 3.74 10.76
C LEU A 18 -2.99 2.40 11.14
N LEU A 19 -1.68 2.37 11.44
CA LEU A 19 -0.95 1.16 11.80
C LEU A 19 -1.28 0.67 13.22
N ALA A 20 -1.75 1.55 14.10
CA ALA A 20 -2.13 1.22 15.46
C ALA A 20 -3.57 0.71 15.59
N ASP A 21 -4.39 0.89 14.55
CA ASP A 21 -5.78 0.48 14.57
C ASP A 21 -5.90 -1.02 14.31
N GLY A 22 -6.32 -1.77 15.32
CA GLY A 22 -6.43 -3.23 15.28
C GLY A 22 -7.39 -3.73 14.20
N GLU A 23 -8.48 -3.02 13.95
CA GLU A 23 -9.43 -3.39 12.92
C GLU A 23 -8.85 -3.20 11.52
N THR A 24 -8.18 -2.06 11.29
CA THR A 24 -7.49 -1.79 10.02
C THR A 24 -6.43 -2.85 9.74
N MET A 25 -5.65 -3.23 10.74
CA MET A 25 -4.53 -4.16 10.60
C MET A 25 -4.90 -5.62 10.83
N SER A 26 -6.19 -5.95 10.96
CA SER A 26 -6.63 -7.31 11.29
C SER A 26 -6.26 -8.37 10.25
N PHE A 27 -6.08 -7.98 8.99
CA PHE A 27 -5.69 -8.90 7.92
C PHE A 27 -4.20 -8.87 7.61
N ASP A 28 -3.44 -7.98 8.25
CA ASP A 28 -1.99 -7.92 8.07
C ASP A 28 -1.35 -8.98 8.99
N PRO A 29 -0.46 -9.84 8.45
CA PRO A 29 0.20 -10.87 9.27
C PRO A 29 1.01 -10.29 10.42
N ARG A 30 1.45 -9.03 10.30
CA ARG A 30 2.21 -8.33 11.35
C ARG A 30 1.32 -7.84 12.48
N GLY A 31 -0.01 -7.77 12.28
CA GLY A 31 -0.93 -7.12 13.20
C GLY A 31 -0.72 -5.62 13.25
N THR A 32 -1.03 -5.01 14.39
CA THR A 32 -0.74 -3.58 14.60
C THR A 32 0.75 -3.33 14.65
N ILE A 33 1.17 -2.17 14.16
CA ILE A 33 2.58 -1.78 14.10
C ILE A 33 2.75 -0.50 14.89
N ASP A 34 3.72 -0.51 15.80
CA ASP A 34 4.10 0.67 16.58
C ASP A 34 4.97 1.58 15.71
N PHE A 35 4.50 2.81 15.50
CA PHE A 35 5.21 3.80 14.69
C PHE A 35 5.32 5.13 15.46
N PRO A 36 6.10 5.15 16.54
CA PRO A 36 6.24 6.34 17.38
C PRO A 36 7.00 7.46 16.65
N GLU A 37 6.76 8.68 17.05
CA GLU A 37 7.34 9.88 16.44
C GLU A 37 8.87 9.81 16.31
N LYS A 38 9.54 9.18 17.25
CA LYS A 38 11.01 9.01 17.22
C LYS A 38 11.52 8.21 16.02
N LYS A 39 10.62 7.43 15.35
CA LYS A 39 10.96 6.65 14.15
C LYS A 39 10.63 7.38 12.85
N TRP A 40 9.94 8.50 12.91
CA TRP A 40 9.41 9.16 11.72
C TRP A 40 10.51 9.68 10.80
N ALA A 41 11.54 10.34 11.35
CA ALA A 41 12.58 10.97 10.54
C ALA A 41 13.34 9.97 9.67
N GLU A 42 13.74 8.84 10.26
CA GLU A 42 14.47 7.80 9.53
C GLU A 42 13.58 7.15 8.48
N TRP A 43 12.34 6.83 8.84
CA TRP A 43 11.38 6.25 7.90
C TRP A 43 11.11 7.19 6.74
N TYR A 44 10.89 8.48 7.02
CA TYR A 44 10.63 9.51 6.01
C TYR A 44 11.78 9.62 5.03
N ARG A 45 13.00 9.63 5.53
CA ARG A 45 14.20 9.68 4.71
C ARG A 45 14.31 8.48 3.77
N ARG A 46 13.93 7.30 4.23
CA ARG A 46 13.98 6.08 3.41
C ARG A 46 12.89 6.03 2.35
N TRP A 47 11.71 6.50 2.68
CA TRP A 47 10.52 6.29 1.85
C TRP A 47 10.13 7.48 1.00
N LEU A 48 10.39 8.69 1.45
CA LEU A 48 9.87 9.91 0.82
C LEU A 48 10.94 10.86 0.29
N GLU A 49 12.14 10.91 0.88
CA GLU A 49 13.18 11.80 0.39
C GLU A 49 13.82 11.36 -0.92
N PRO A 50 14.12 10.06 -1.16
CA PRO A 50 14.55 9.65 -2.49
C PRO A 50 13.31 9.59 -3.39
N GLU A 51 13.18 10.51 -4.29
CA GLU A 51 12.09 10.50 -5.26
C GLU A 51 12.40 9.53 -6.39
N GLY A 52 11.44 8.65 -6.68
CA GLY A 52 11.60 7.63 -7.70
C GLY A 52 12.48 6.49 -7.24
N GLY A 53 12.67 5.49 -8.10
CA GLY A 53 13.51 4.35 -7.83
C GLY A 53 12.80 3.24 -7.07
N GLU A 54 13.46 2.73 -6.03
CA GLU A 54 13.07 1.46 -5.41
C GLU A 54 11.93 1.55 -4.42
N ARG A 55 11.49 2.75 -4.06
CA ARG A 55 10.39 2.95 -3.10
C ARG A 55 9.46 4.06 -3.52
N PHE A 56 8.19 3.88 -3.18
CA PHE A 56 7.15 4.87 -3.42
C PHE A 56 6.16 4.80 -2.26
N TYR A 57 5.74 5.95 -1.74
CA TYR A 57 4.76 6.01 -0.66
C TYR A 57 3.88 7.25 -0.81
N ARG A 58 2.57 7.05 -0.68
CA ARG A 58 1.59 8.14 -0.67
C ARG A 58 0.46 7.83 0.29
N TYR A 59 -0.15 8.86 0.84
CA TYR A 59 -1.46 8.75 1.45
C TYR A 59 -2.51 8.69 0.36
N ILE A 60 -3.59 7.96 0.65
CA ILE A 60 -4.80 7.95 -0.18
C ILE A 60 -5.74 9.00 0.41
N ARG A 61 -6.13 9.97 -0.39
CA ARG A 61 -7.01 11.06 0.03
C ARG A 61 -8.27 11.07 -0.82
N ASP A 62 -9.43 11.19 -0.18
CA ASP A 62 -10.68 11.44 -0.90
C ASP A 62 -10.62 12.85 -1.50
N SER A 63 -10.72 12.96 -2.82
CA SER A 63 -10.55 14.25 -3.51
C SER A 63 -11.71 15.21 -3.30
N CYS A 64 -12.88 14.71 -2.88
CA CYS A 64 -14.04 15.55 -2.61
C CYS A 64 -14.02 16.12 -1.20
N SER A 65 -13.74 15.28 -0.19
CA SER A 65 -13.76 15.68 1.21
C SER A 65 -12.41 16.17 1.72
N GLY A 66 -11.31 15.80 1.07
CA GLY A 66 -9.96 16.06 1.55
C GLY A 66 -9.51 15.12 2.67
N GLU A 67 -10.32 14.15 3.07
CA GLU A 67 -9.99 13.23 4.15
C GLU A 67 -8.98 12.18 3.71
N LEU A 68 -8.05 11.86 4.60
CA LEU A 68 -7.12 10.76 4.41
C LEU A 68 -7.83 9.46 4.75
N VAL A 69 -7.75 8.47 3.85
CA VAL A 69 -8.48 7.21 3.99
C VAL A 69 -7.58 5.98 4.02
N GLY A 70 -6.30 6.12 3.75
CA GLY A 70 -5.37 5.01 3.74
C GLY A 70 -3.99 5.37 3.22
N GLU A 71 -3.23 4.35 2.90
CA GLU A 71 -1.89 4.50 2.31
C GLU A 71 -1.66 3.50 1.17
N ALA A 72 -0.79 3.88 0.25
CA ALA A 72 -0.36 3.06 -0.87
C ALA A 72 1.16 3.15 -1.03
N ALA A 73 1.80 2.03 -1.31
CA ALA A 73 3.25 1.97 -1.39
C ALA A 73 3.70 0.88 -2.35
N TRP A 74 4.91 1.01 -2.87
CA TRP A 74 5.68 -0.12 -3.39
C TRP A 74 7.12 -0.02 -2.96
N TYR A 75 7.81 -1.14 -2.99
CA TYR A 75 9.26 -1.20 -2.79
C TYR A 75 9.85 -2.30 -3.65
N PHE A 76 11.14 -2.19 -3.96
CA PHE A 76 11.86 -3.23 -4.67
C PHE A 76 12.41 -4.25 -3.67
N ASP A 77 12.02 -5.51 -3.84
CA ASP A 77 12.54 -6.64 -3.07
C ASP A 77 13.74 -7.19 -3.82
N ASP A 78 14.96 -6.90 -3.33
CA ASP A 78 16.19 -7.27 -3.99
C ASP A 78 16.54 -8.76 -3.85
N VAL A 79 15.92 -9.47 -2.92
CA VAL A 79 16.08 -10.90 -2.75
C VAL A 79 15.35 -11.65 -3.86
N ARG A 80 14.10 -11.28 -4.13
CA ARG A 80 13.26 -11.88 -5.17
C ARG A 80 13.34 -11.15 -6.50
N ASN A 81 13.96 -9.98 -6.53
CA ASN A 81 14.11 -9.14 -7.73
C ASN A 81 12.76 -8.73 -8.33
N ILE A 82 11.82 -8.35 -7.47
CA ILE A 82 10.46 -7.92 -7.84
C ILE A 82 10.03 -6.69 -7.07
N TYR A 83 9.10 -5.93 -7.65
CA TYR A 83 8.42 -4.83 -6.95
C TYR A 83 7.20 -5.35 -6.22
N ILE A 84 7.12 -5.05 -4.93
CA ILE A 84 6.01 -5.44 -4.06
C ILE A 84 5.19 -4.19 -3.73
N CYS A 85 3.89 -4.24 -3.92
CA CYS A 85 2.99 -3.16 -3.55
C CYS A 85 2.20 -3.48 -2.28
N SER A 86 1.60 -2.44 -1.71
CA SER A 86 0.78 -2.53 -0.53
C SER A 86 -0.29 -1.45 -0.57
N ILE A 87 -1.52 -1.80 -0.25
CA ILE A 87 -2.63 -0.87 -0.07
C ILE A 87 -3.25 -1.15 1.30
N ILE A 88 -3.34 -0.11 2.13
CA ILE A 88 -4.04 -0.19 3.41
C ILE A 88 -5.13 0.88 3.42
N THR A 89 -6.38 0.46 3.54
CA THR A 89 -7.52 1.37 3.72
C THR A 89 -7.97 1.31 5.18
N ALA A 90 -8.16 2.46 5.81
CA ALA A 90 -8.68 2.52 7.16
C ALA A 90 -10.01 1.74 7.25
N ALA A 91 -10.16 0.92 8.30
CA ALA A 91 -11.33 0.05 8.44
C ALA A 91 -12.64 0.82 8.36
N ALA A 92 -12.69 2.00 8.98
CA ALA A 92 -13.87 2.87 8.96
C ALA A 92 -14.24 3.39 7.57
N ARG A 93 -13.35 3.26 6.60
CA ARG A 93 -13.53 3.77 5.23
C ARG A 93 -13.70 2.64 4.20
N ARG A 94 -13.72 1.39 4.63
CA ARG A 94 -13.87 0.24 3.74
C ARG A 94 -15.27 0.19 3.11
N GLY A 95 -15.37 -0.55 1.99
CA GLY A 95 -16.63 -0.74 1.30
C GLY A 95 -17.07 0.42 0.43
N ARG A 96 -16.19 1.38 0.15
CA ARG A 96 -16.48 2.58 -0.66
C ARG A 96 -15.69 2.64 -1.97
N GLY A 97 -14.92 1.60 -2.29
CA GLY A 97 -14.15 1.53 -3.52
C GLY A 97 -12.77 2.18 -3.47
N TYR A 98 -12.36 2.72 -2.34
CA TYR A 98 -11.06 3.41 -2.22
C TYR A 98 -9.87 2.50 -2.53
N GLY A 99 -9.90 1.27 -2.04
CA GLY A 99 -8.81 0.32 -2.27
C GLY A 99 -8.60 0.00 -3.75
N GLY A 100 -9.69 -0.21 -4.49
CA GLY A 100 -9.62 -0.48 -5.92
C GLY A 100 -9.13 0.71 -6.73
N GLU A 101 -9.64 1.91 -6.44
CA GLU A 101 -9.15 3.13 -7.09
C GLU A 101 -7.66 3.36 -6.79
N ALA A 102 -7.25 3.16 -5.53
CA ALA A 102 -5.86 3.34 -5.14
C ALA A 102 -4.95 2.33 -5.84
N LEU A 103 -5.39 1.08 -5.98
CA LEU A 103 -4.61 0.05 -6.67
C LEU A 103 -4.42 0.40 -8.15
N GLU A 104 -5.46 0.86 -8.82
CA GLU A 104 -5.35 1.30 -10.21
C GLU A 104 -4.42 2.52 -10.35
N LEU A 105 -4.54 3.49 -9.46
CA LEU A 105 -3.67 4.66 -9.48
C LEU A 105 -2.22 4.28 -9.20
N LEU A 106 -1.99 3.37 -8.25
CA LEU A 106 -0.65 2.88 -7.92
C LEU A 106 0.00 2.19 -9.14
N CYS A 107 -0.76 1.36 -9.85
CA CYS A 107 -0.28 0.69 -11.05
C CYS A 107 0.07 1.70 -12.16
N ARG A 108 -0.73 2.75 -12.32
CA ARG A 108 -0.42 3.82 -13.29
C ARG A 108 0.87 4.54 -12.94
N GLU A 109 1.05 4.89 -11.67
CA GLU A 109 2.27 5.54 -11.20
C GLU A 109 3.51 4.64 -11.41
N ALA A 110 3.38 3.36 -11.08
CA ALA A 110 4.45 2.39 -11.27
C ALA A 110 4.84 2.25 -12.75
N ARG A 111 3.84 2.17 -13.61
CA ARG A 111 4.06 2.09 -15.06
C ARG A 111 4.76 3.35 -15.58
N ALA A 112 4.34 4.52 -15.12
CA ALA A 112 4.95 5.79 -15.53
C ALA A 112 6.41 5.88 -15.11
N MET A 113 6.82 5.16 -14.06
CA MET A 113 8.20 5.08 -13.59
C MET A 113 9.00 3.94 -14.23
N GLY A 114 8.44 3.25 -15.22
CA GLY A 114 9.14 2.22 -15.97
C GLY A 114 9.05 0.82 -15.36
N ILE A 115 8.23 0.61 -14.34
CA ILE A 115 8.02 -0.71 -13.74
C ILE A 115 7.10 -1.51 -14.66
N SER A 116 7.54 -2.70 -15.06
CA SER A 116 6.80 -3.54 -16.00
C SER A 116 5.91 -4.58 -15.34
N GLU A 117 6.22 -4.97 -14.10
CA GLU A 117 5.46 -5.96 -13.33
C GLU A 117 5.42 -5.54 -11.87
N ILE A 118 4.27 -5.72 -11.23
CA ILE A 118 4.12 -5.44 -9.81
C ILE A 118 3.41 -6.60 -9.10
N TYR A 119 3.85 -6.90 -7.89
CA TYR A 119 3.43 -8.06 -7.10
C TYR A 119 2.87 -7.62 -5.76
N ASP A 120 2.14 -8.50 -5.10
CA ASP A 120 1.84 -8.40 -3.67
C ASP A 120 1.81 -9.80 -3.04
N ASP A 121 2.28 -9.88 -1.80
CA ASP A 121 2.14 -11.05 -0.93
C ASP A 121 0.92 -10.83 -0.03
N ILE A 122 -0.10 -11.65 -0.19
CA ILE A 122 -1.36 -11.49 0.55
C ILE A 122 -1.57 -12.71 1.43
N ALA A 123 -1.93 -12.49 2.69
CA ALA A 123 -2.25 -13.59 3.60
C ALA A 123 -3.41 -14.43 3.05
N PRO A 124 -3.34 -15.77 3.12
CA PRO A 124 -4.46 -16.61 2.71
C PRO A 124 -5.72 -16.26 3.52
N GLY A 125 -6.85 -16.18 2.82
CA GLY A 125 -8.12 -15.79 3.45
C GLY A 125 -8.35 -14.28 3.56
N ASN A 126 -7.37 -13.46 3.24
CA ASN A 126 -7.55 -12.02 3.19
C ASN A 126 -8.40 -11.65 1.98
N ARG A 127 -9.43 -10.82 2.20
CA ARG A 127 -10.33 -10.33 1.15
C ARG A 127 -9.61 -9.58 0.02
N SER A 128 -8.43 -9.05 0.30
CA SER A 128 -7.64 -8.33 -0.70
C SER A 128 -7.28 -9.17 -1.91
N VAL A 129 -7.18 -10.50 -1.77
CA VAL A 129 -6.94 -11.38 -2.92
C VAL A 129 -7.97 -11.12 -4.01
N GLY A 130 -9.26 -11.11 -3.66
CA GLY A 130 -10.34 -10.82 -4.60
C GLY A 130 -10.23 -9.44 -5.24
N LEU A 131 -9.86 -8.43 -4.45
CA LEU A 131 -9.64 -7.07 -4.95
C LEU A 131 -8.54 -7.06 -6.02
N PHE A 132 -7.40 -7.66 -5.73
CA PHE A 132 -6.28 -7.72 -6.68
C PHE A 132 -6.66 -8.46 -7.96
N LEU A 133 -7.37 -9.60 -7.83
CA LEU A 133 -7.81 -10.36 -9.00
C LEU A 133 -8.76 -9.56 -9.89
N ARG A 134 -9.68 -8.79 -9.30
CA ARG A 134 -10.58 -7.92 -10.06
C ARG A 134 -9.84 -6.79 -10.78
N HIS A 135 -8.64 -6.45 -10.36
CA HIS A 135 -7.83 -5.37 -10.93
C HIS A 135 -6.66 -5.89 -11.77
N GLY A 136 -6.82 -7.05 -12.38
CA GLY A 136 -5.88 -7.55 -13.40
C GLY A 136 -4.67 -8.30 -12.85
N PHE A 137 -4.63 -8.57 -11.55
CA PHE A 137 -3.61 -9.43 -10.97
C PHE A 137 -3.99 -10.90 -11.14
N ALA A 138 -2.99 -11.75 -11.28
CA ALA A 138 -3.16 -13.20 -11.33
C ALA A 138 -2.31 -13.86 -10.26
N VAL A 139 -2.77 -15.00 -9.73
CA VAL A 139 -2.01 -15.77 -8.75
C VAL A 139 -0.79 -16.40 -9.43
N VAL A 140 0.38 -16.14 -8.87
CA VAL A 140 1.66 -16.75 -9.31
C VAL A 140 1.96 -18.01 -8.49
N SER A 141 1.77 -17.93 -7.18
CA SER A 141 1.97 -19.04 -6.26
C SER A 141 1.09 -18.85 -5.02
N SER A 142 0.82 -19.97 -4.34
CA SER A 142 0.01 -19.96 -3.13
C SER A 142 0.47 -21.10 -2.22
N ASP A 143 0.66 -20.77 -0.93
CA ASP A 143 0.97 -21.73 0.12
C ASP A 143 0.22 -21.35 1.42
N ASP A 144 0.58 -21.97 2.53
CA ASP A 144 -0.06 -21.71 3.82
C ASP A 144 0.28 -20.33 4.40
N VAL A 145 1.31 -19.67 3.87
CA VAL A 145 1.83 -18.39 4.38
C VAL A 145 1.34 -17.21 3.55
N ALA A 146 1.36 -17.33 2.22
CA ALA A 146 1.05 -16.21 1.34
C ALA A 146 0.48 -16.66 0.00
N VAL A 147 -0.35 -15.78 -0.58
CA VAL A 147 -0.75 -15.82 -1.98
C VAL A 147 0.03 -14.72 -2.68
N LEU A 148 0.92 -15.10 -3.60
CA LEU A 148 1.67 -14.14 -4.41
C LEU A 148 0.88 -13.85 -5.68
N VAL A 149 0.54 -12.59 -5.88
CA VAL A 149 -0.18 -12.13 -7.08
C VAL A 149 0.69 -11.18 -7.88
N LYS A 150 0.46 -11.11 -9.18
CA LYS A 150 1.22 -10.29 -10.12
C LYS A 150 0.32 -9.64 -11.15
N ARG A 151 0.63 -8.41 -11.51
CA ARG A 151 0.05 -7.71 -12.65
C ARG A 151 1.14 -7.23 -13.59
N GLN A 152 0.92 -7.47 -14.90
CA GLN A 152 1.72 -6.89 -15.98
C GLN A 152 1.26 -5.45 -16.21
N LEU A 153 2.17 -4.48 -16.22
CA LEU A 153 1.83 -3.07 -16.37
C LEU A 153 1.97 -2.50 -17.78
#